data_59a42bcc9492a7a3dcc95d220a2a467f
#
_entry.id   59a42bcc9492a7a3dcc95d220a2a467f
#
_cell.length_a   1.000
_cell.length_b   1.000
_cell.length_c   1.000
_cell.angle_alpha   90.00
_cell.angle_beta   90.00
_cell.angle_gamma   90.00
#
_symmetry.space_group_name_H-M   'P 1'
#
loop_
_entity.id
_entity.type
_entity.pdbx_description
1 polymer ?
#
loop_
_entity_poly.entity_id
_entity_poly.type
_entity_poly.pdbx_seq_one_letter_code
_entity_poly.pdbx_strand_id
1 'polypeptide(L)'
;MKILISREQLELLLEKKRDFIGKKITIDTIIAGISFLISVWTATYETIWIIPGIVFKTIFCVIGIVYMIKIIYDIIDFKNNNYTHTDLLRDIEGLDMIQHNHSLIIIKNSAPGIKTKYLTYYDERWDCKLFPNLKTADKDNEAFIISNLSNDLGIPKKEIKCKYISSRVQEKYSVSHNENRVYNHRLYEVEFNNIPKIMNENDFSIKSRHYYWMTISEMEKDDNIMKKNMEVVDFVKECEK
;
A
#
# COMPACT_ATOMS: atom_id res chain seq x y z
N MET A 1 -2.48 5.61 1.79
CA MET A 1 -2.34 4.17 1.52
C MET A 1 -1.26 3.62 2.44
N LYS A 2 -1.47 2.47 3.08
CA LYS A 2 -0.41 1.74 3.82
C LYS A 2 0.00 0.56 2.94
N ILE A 3 1.30 0.33 2.80
CA ILE A 3 1.88 -0.82 2.11
C ILE A 3 2.65 -1.65 3.13
N LEU A 4 2.65 -2.96 2.97
CA LEU A 4 3.44 -3.90 3.76
C LEU A 4 4.45 -4.57 2.84
N ILE A 5 5.73 -4.37 3.11
CA ILE A 5 6.82 -4.88 2.28
C ILE A 5 7.77 -5.67 3.19
N SER A 6 8.20 -6.84 2.73
CA SER A 6 9.27 -7.57 3.38
C SER A 6 10.59 -6.81 3.22
N ARG A 7 11.37 -6.71 4.31
CA ARG A 7 12.70 -6.09 4.29
C ARG A 7 13.61 -6.75 3.24
N GLU A 8 13.59 -8.07 3.17
CA GLU A 8 14.40 -8.84 2.23
C GLU A 8 14.05 -8.51 0.76
N GLN A 9 12.74 -8.43 0.44
CA GLN A 9 12.30 -8.07 -0.90
C GLN A 9 12.70 -6.65 -1.28
N LEU A 10 12.61 -5.71 -0.32
CA LEU A 10 13.02 -4.33 -0.54
C LEU A 10 14.53 -4.23 -0.75
N GLU A 11 15.35 -4.90 0.07
CA GLU A 11 16.80 -4.94 -0.07
C GLU A 11 17.20 -5.55 -1.43
N LEU A 12 16.56 -6.63 -1.85
CA LEU A 12 16.78 -7.27 -3.14
C LEU A 12 16.40 -6.36 -4.32
N LEU A 13 15.29 -5.63 -4.22
CA LEU A 13 14.91 -4.64 -5.21
C LEU A 13 15.95 -3.52 -5.32
N LEU A 14 16.35 -2.94 -4.18
CA LEU A 14 17.34 -1.86 -4.15
C LEU A 14 18.70 -2.31 -4.69
N GLU A 15 19.15 -3.52 -4.35
CA GLU A 15 20.39 -4.09 -4.90
C GLU A 15 20.28 -4.28 -6.42
N LYS A 16 19.18 -4.87 -6.90
CA LYS A 16 18.92 -5.04 -8.34
C LYS A 16 18.90 -3.71 -9.11
N LYS A 17 18.44 -2.64 -8.47
CA LYS A 17 18.32 -1.31 -9.08
C LYS A 17 19.47 -0.36 -8.73
N ARG A 18 20.46 -0.83 -7.97
CA ARG A 18 21.59 -0.04 -7.48
C ARG A 18 22.26 0.79 -8.56
N ASP A 19 22.50 0.21 -9.73
CA ASP A 19 23.20 0.87 -10.84
C ASP A 19 22.36 1.98 -11.50
N PHE A 20 21.05 2.00 -11.29
CA PHE A 20 20.14 3.00 -11.85
C PHE A 20 19.82 4.11 -10.84
N ILE A 21 19.85 3.79 -9.53
CA ILE A 21 19.54 4.74 -8.46
C ILE A 21 20.75 5.63 -8.22
N GLY A 22 20.62 6.93 -8.49
CA GLY A 22 21.66 7.92 -8.19
C GLY A 22 22.67 8.18 -9.29
N LYS A 23 22.65 7.48 -10.43
CA LYS A 23 23.45 7.85 -11.60
C LYS A 23 22.96 9.19 -12.16
N LYS A 24 23.70 10.24 -11.89
CA LYS A 24 23.53 11.55 -12.55
C LYS A 24 24.80 11.87 -13.31
N ILE A 25 24.70 11.87 -14.64
CA ILE A 25 25.73 12.54 -15.45
C ILE A 25 25.44 14.03 -15.30
N THR A 26 26.26 14.71 -14.55
CA THR A 26 26.14 16.17 -14.40
C THR A 26 26.76 16.87 -15.60
N ILE A 27 26.20 18.01 -15.96
CA ILE A 27 26.79 18.88 -16.99
C ILE A 27 28.25 19.19 -16.63
N ASP A 28 28.57 19.31 -15.34
CA ASP A 28 29.90 19.53 -14.81
C ASP A 28 30.89 18.43 -15.23
N THR A 29 30.48 17.17 -15.25
CA THR A 29 31.31 16.04 -15.67
C THR A 29 31.68 16.15 -17.16
N ILE A 30 30.72 16.58 -17.99
CA ILE A 30 30.94 16.79 -19.43
C ILE A 30 31.87 17.96 -19.64
N ILE A 31 31.62 19.09 -18.96
CA ILE A 31 32.48 20.29 -19.04
C ILE A 31 33.89 19.96 -18.58
N ALA A 32 34.06 19.23 -17.47
CA ALA A 32 35.37 18.82 -16.97
C ALA A 32 36.14 17.96 -17.99
N GLY A 33 35.49 17.01 -18.65
CA GLY A 33 36.10 16.18 -19.68
C GLY A 33 36.56 16.99 -20.89
N ILE A 34 35.72 17.90 -21.39
CA ILE A 34 36.05 18.77 -22.50
C ILE A 34 37.22 19.72 -22.13
N SER A 35 37.15 20.35 -20.96
CA SER A 35 38.15 21.25 -20.44
C SER A 35 39.49 20.55 -20.26
N PHE A 36 39.50 19.30 -19.79
CA PHE A 36 40.73 18.50 -19.70
C PHE A 36 41.35 18.27 -21.06
N LEU A 37 40.61 17.88 -22.09
CA LEU A 37 41.14 17.68 -23.45
C LEU A 37 41.70 18.98 -24.04
N ILE A 38 40.99 20.10 -23.88
CA ILE A 38 41.49 21.41 -24.34
C ILE A 38 42.79 21.75 -23.63
N SER A 39 42.88 21.55 -22.31
CA SER A 39 44.09 21.81 -21.54
C SER A 39 45.28 20.96 -22.02
N VAL A 40 45.06 19.68 -22.28
CA VAL A 40 46.09 18.77 -22.79
C VAL A 40 46.56 19.21 -24.19
N TRP A 41 45.62 19.64 -25.04
CA TRP A 41 45.92 20.07 -26.40
C TRP A 41 46.76 21.36 -26.43
N THR A 42 46.38 22.33 -25.59
CA THR A 42 47.02 23.66 -25.56
C THR A 42 48.31 23.70 -24.75
N ALA A 43 48.50 22.74 -23.82
CA ALA A 43 49.69 22.70 -22.97
C ALA A 43 50.96 22.35 -23.76
N THR A 44 52.04 23.04 -23.45
CA THR A 44 53.41 22.71 -23.87
C THR A 44 54.05 21.85 -22.76
N TYR A 45 54.52 20.66 -23.15
CA TYR A 45 55.16 19.74 -22.22
C TYR A 45 56.68 19.77 -22.45
N GLU A 46 57.42 20.07 -21.40
CA GLU A 46 58.90 20.01 -21.41
C GLU A 46 59.35 18.56 -21.16
N THR A 47 60.59 18.30 -21.58
CA THR A 47 61.19 17.00 -21.28
C THR A 47 61.54 16.89 -19.82
N ILE A 48 61.01 15.84 -19.16
CA ILE A 48 61.29 15.55 -17.77
C ILE A 48 62.21 14.33 -17.71
N TRP A 49 63.42 14.55 -17.17
CA TRP A 49 64.46 13.54 -17.14
C TRP A 49 64.83 13.05 -18.57
N ILE A 50 64.54 11.78 -18.86
CA ILE A 50 64.83 11.10 -20.11
C ILE A 50 63.64 11.05 -21.05
N ILE A 51 62.44 11.39 -20.53
CA ILE A 51 61.14 11.22 -21.24
C ILE A 51 60.78 12.51 -21.97
N PRO A 52 60.75 12.48 -23.35
CA PRO A 52 60.33 13.63 -24.12
C PRO A 52 58.89 14.10 -23.77
N GLY A 53 58.69 15.42 -23.73
CA GLY A 53 57.37 16.01 -23.40
C GLY A 53 56.24 15.53 -24.30
N ILE A 54 56.54 15.14 -25.55
CA ILE A 54 55.56 14.57 -26.48
C ILE A 54 54.94 13.27 -25.97
N VAL A 55 55.71 12.45 -25.22
CA VAL A 55 55.21 11.19 -24.64
C VAL A 55 54.16 11.48 -23.60
N PHE A 56 54.36 12.44 -22.70
CA PHE A 56 53.36 12.86 -21.71
C PHE A 56 52.10 13.39 -22.39
N LYS A 57 52.25 14.22 -23.43
CA LYS A 57 51.12 14.75 -24.20
C LYS A 57 50.30 13.63 -24.82
N THR A 58 50.98 12.64 -25.41
CA THR A 58 50.29 11.48 -26.00
C THR A 58 49.52 10.66 -24.94
N ILE A 59 50.16 10.39 -23.81
CA ILE A 59 49.51 9.65 -22.70
C ILE A 59 48.24 10.38 -22.21
N PHE A 60 48.35 11.68 -21.94
CA PHE A 60 47.18 12.45 -21.45
C PHE A 60 46.09 12.58 -22.51
N CYS A 61 46.45 12.71 -23.81
CA CYS A 61 45.49 12.66 -24.90
C CYS A 61 44.71 11.32 -24.91
N VAL A 62 45.41 10.19 -24.80
CA VAL A 62 44.78 8.86 -24.77
C VAL A 62 43.84 8.73 -23.57
N ILE A 63 44.30 9.15 -22.37
CA ILE A 63 43.44 9.14 -21.15
C ILE A 63 42.19 10.01 -21.37
N GLY A 64 42.35 11.22 -21.94
CA GLY A 64 41.22 12.11 -22.20
C GLY A 64 40.22 11.53 -23.20
N ILE A 65 40.69 10.88 -24.26
CA ILE A 65 39.83 10.22 -25.26
C ILE A 65 39.07 9.07 -24.63
N VAL A 66 39.74 8.20 -23.87
CA VAL A 66 39.08 7.08 -23.14
C VAL A 66 38.02 7.59 -22.20
N TYR A 67 38.31 8.68 -21.47
CA TYR A 67 37.33 9.30 -20.55
C TYR A 67 36.12 9.87 -21.30
N MET A 68 36.33 10.53 -22.44
CA MET A 68 35.23 11.04 -23.27
C MET A 68 34.36 9.92 -23.85
N ILE A 69 34.96 8.82 -24.31
CA ILE A 69 34.22 7.64 -24.76
C ILE A 69 33.36 7.10 -23.64
N LYS A 70 33.89 7.03 -22.41
CA LYS A 70 33.12 6.63 -21.24
C LYS A 70 31.92 7.56 -20.97
N ILE A 71 32.12 8.89 -21.01
CA ILE A 71 31.05 9.87 -20.82
C ILE A 71 29.96 9.66 -21.89
N ILE A 72 30.32 9.50 -23.15
CA ILE A 72 29.37 9.27 -24.25
C ILE A 72 28.58 7.96 -24.00
N TYR A 73 29.26 6.90 -23.60
CA TYR A 73 28.63 5.64 -23.28
C TYR A 73 27.63 5.80 -22.10
N ASP A 74 28.02 6.49 -21.02
CA ASP A 74 27.20 6.76 -19.88
C ASP A 74 25.94 7.61 -20.23
N ILE A 75 26.09 8.57 -21.18
CA ILE A 75 24.96 9.37 -21.68
C ILE A 75 23.99 8.51 -22.47
N ILE A 76 24.49 7.63 -23.34
CA ILE A 76 23.65 6.72 -24.12
C ILE A 76 22.93 5.74 -23.20
N ASP A 77 23.65 5.16 -22.23
CA ASP A 77 23.08 4.26 -21.23
C ASP A 77 21.98 4.93 -20.40
N PHE A 78 22.23 6.17 -19.93
CA PHE A 78 21.23 6.97 -19.23
C PHE A 78 19.99 7.26 -20.07
N LYS A 79 20.16 7.54 -21.36
CA LYS A 79 19.02 7.79 -22.26
C LYS A 79 18.20 6.52 -22.54
N ASN A 80 18.85 5.38 -22.66
CA ASN A 80 18.19 4.10 -22.98
C ASN A 80 17.56 3.45 -21.74
N ASN A 81 18.16 3.64 -20.58
CA ASN A 81 17.74 3.03 -19.30
C ASN A 81 17.27 4.10 -18.32
N ASN A 82 16.32 4.95 -18.75
CA ASN A 82 15.80 6.04 -17.93
C ASN A 82 14.88 5.51 -16.82
N TYR A 83 15.49 4.96 -15.76
CA TYR A 83 14.78 4.53 -14.56
C TYR A 83 14.55 5.73 -13.65
N THR A 84 13.29 6.15 -13.55
CA THR A 84 12.88 7.34 -12.83
C THR A 84 12.51 7.04 -11.39
N HIS A 85 12.38 8.08 -10.56
CA HIS A 85 11.83 7.98 -9.22
C HIS A 85 10.40 7.38 -9.24
N THR A 86 9.61 7.68 -10.26
CA THR A 86 8.25 7.13 -10.43
C THR A 86 8.29 5.63 -10.70
N ASP A 87 9.29 5.14 -11.45
CA ASP A 87 9.45 3.71 -11.71
C ASP A 87 9.87 2.97 -10.44
N LEU A 88 10.77 3.57 -9.64
CA LEU A 88 11.13 3.02 -8.34
C LEU A 88 9.92 2.93 -7.40
N LEU A 89 9.09 3.98 -7.34
CA LEU A 89 7.87 3.95 -6.54
C LEU A 89 6.92 2.86 -7.00
N ARG A 90 6.74 2.69 -8.31
CA ARG A 90 5.90 1.62 -8.87
C ARG A 90 6.44 0.23 -8.53
N ASP A 91 7.75 0.04 -8.64
CA ASP A 91 8.40 -1.23 -8.28
C ASP A 91 8.23 -1.53 -6.78
N ILE A 92 8.36 -0.51 -5.91
CA ILE A 92 8.10 -0.63 -4.47
C ILE A 92 6.63 -0.94 -4.18
N GLU A 93 5.71 -0.26 -4.85
CA GLU A 93 4.26 -0.57 -4.74
C GLU A 93 3.94 -2.00 -5.19
N GLY A 94 4.66 -2.51 -6.19
CA GLY A 94 4.55 -3.90 -6.65
C GLY A 94 5.03 -4.96 -5.65
N LEU A 95 5.79 -4.57 -4.63
CA LEU A 95 6.21 -5.44 -3.52
C LEU A 95 5.17 -5.51 -2.39
N ASP A 96 4.04 -4.77 -2.50
CA ASP A 96 3.04 -4.76 -1.45
C ASP A 96 2.46 -6.16 -1.23
N MET A 97 2.65 -6.67 -0.02
CA MET A 97 2.15 -7.97 0.41
C MET A 97 0.66 -7.94 0.76
N ILE A 98 0.05 -6.76 0.83
CA ILE A 98 -1.37 -6.63 1.15
C ILE A 98 -2.20 -7.05 -0.07
N GLN A 99 -2.75 -8.24 -0.02
CA GLN A 99 -3.56 -8.81 -1.10
C GLN A 99 -5.03 -8.39 -1.02
N HIS A 100 -5.51 -8.13 0.19
CA HIS A 100 -6.92 -7.84 0.44
C HIS A 100 -7.10 -6.66 1.38
N ASN A 101 -7.76 -5.61 0.87
CA ASN A 101 -8.20 -4.47 1.65
C ASN A 101 -9.70 -4.56 1.89
N HIS A 102 -10.12 -4.70 3.14
CA HIS A 102 -11.52 -4.79 3.55
C HIS A 102 -11.89 -3.70 4.54
N SER A 103 -13.03 -3.08 4.30
CA SER A 103 -13.68 -2.15 5.24
C SER A 103 -14.67 -2.93 6.08
N LEU A 104 -14.39 -3.06 7.37
CA LEU A 104 -15.30 -3.60 8.38
C LEU A 104 -16.15 -2.46 8.92
N ILE A 105 -17.44 -2.67 9.03
CA ILE A 105 -18.40 -1.65 9.41
C ILE A 105 -19.08 -2.05 10.71
N ILE A 106 -18.93 -1.24 11.75
CA ILE A 106 -19.68 -1.40 12.99
C ILE A 106 -20.84 -0.42 13.01
N ILE A 107 -22.03 -0.97 13.25
CA ILE A 107 -23.26 -0.24 13.47
C ILE A 107 -23.75 -0.65 14.85
N LYS A 108 -23.89 0.31 15.75
CA LYS A 108 -24.23 0.07 17.15
C LYS A 108 -25.68 0.39 17.43
N ASN A 109 -26.27 -0.42 18.28
CA ASN A 109 -27.53 -0.11 18.95
C ASN A 109 -27.27 -0.12 20.45
N SER A 110 -27.25 1.06 21.06
CA SER A 110 -26.97 1.26 22.48
C SER A 110 -28.11 2.01 23.10
N ALA A 111 -28.81 1.38 24.05
CA ALA A 111 -29.77 2.06 24.89
C ALA A 111 -29.26 2.15 26.34
N PRO A 112 -29.60 3.20 27.09
CA PRO A 112 -29.17 3.35 28.47
C PRO A 112 -29.49 2.11 29.31
N GLY A 113 -28.49 1.51 29.97
CA GLY A 113 -28.64 0.32 30.79
C GLY A 113 -28.69 -1.01 30.05
N ILE A 114 -28.59 -1.02 28.74
CA ILE A 114 -28.55 -2.23 27.90
C ILE A 114 -27.17 -2.40 27.30
N LYS A 115 -26.68 -3.66 27.23
CA LYS A 115 -25.41 -3.96 26.57
C LYS A 115 -25.45 -3.55 25.08
N THR A 116 -24.43 -2.87 24.60
CA THR A 116 -24.31 -2.49 23.21
C THR A 116 -24.41 -3.71 22.31
N LYS A 117 -25.29 -3.64 21.33
CA LYS A 117 -25.45 -4.63 20.26
C LYS A 117 -24.87 -4.09 18.97
N TYR A 118 -24.34 -4.97 18.17
CA TYR A 118 -23.74 -4.69 16.87
C TYR A 118 -24.52 -5.38 15.78
N LEU A 119 -24.72 -4.69 14.68
CA LEU A 119 -25.37 -5.26 13.51
C LEU A 119 -24.43 -6.27 12.84
N THR A 120 -24.93 -7.48 12.64
CA THR A 120 -24.29 -8.54 11.87
C THR A 120 -25.25 -9.04 10.80
N TYR A 121 -24.75 -9.71 9.79
CA TYR A 121 -25.56 -10.42 8.80
C TYR A 121 -25.05 -11.84 8.62
N TYR A 122 -25.94 -12.76 8.23
CA TYR A 122 -25.56 -14.13 7.92
C TYR A 122 -25.04 -14.25 6.48
N ASP A 123 -23.84 -14.78 6.32
CA ASP A 123 -23.27 -15.11 5.02
C ASP A 123 -23.32 -16.63 4.81
N GLU A 124 -24.17 -17.07 3.88
CA GLU A 124 -24.40 -18.48 3.57
C GLU A 124 -23.14 -19.21 3.09
N ARG A 125 -22.25 -18.52 2.34
CA ARG A 125 -21.01 -19.11 1.81
C ARG A 125 -20.02 -19.43 2.92
N TRP A 126 -20.02 -18.59 3.97
CA TRP A 126 -19.16 -18.76 5.13
C TRP A 126 -19.88 -19.52 6.26
N ASP A 127 -21.20 -19.71 6.13
CA ASP A 127 -22.01 -20.26 7.21
C ASP A 127 -21.64 -19.59 8.55
N CYS A 128 -21.72 -18.26 8.56
CA CYS A 128 -21.25 -17.46 9.69
C CYS A 128 -21.92 -16.08 9.70
N LYS A 129 -22.15 -15.55 10.89
CA LYS A 129 -22.59 -14.17 11.08
C LYS A 129 -21.37 -13.26 11.05
N LEU A 130 -21.39 -12.25 10.20
CA LEU A 130 -20.29 -11.33 9.95
C LEU A 130 -20.72 -9.88 10.19
N PHE A 131 -19.81 -9.04 10.62
CA PHE A 131 -20.03 -7.59 10.52
C PHE A 131 -20.21 -7.20 9.05
N PRO A 132 -21.04 -6.19 8.71
CA PRO A 132 -21.06 -5.65 7.36
C PRO A 132 -19.66 -5.31 6.91
N ASN A 133 -19.30 -5.78 5.72
CA ASN A 133 -17.96 -5.58 5.19
C ASN A 133 -18.01 -5.33 3.67
N LEU A 134 -17.07 -4.54 3.19
CA LEU A 134 -16.95 -4.17 1.80
C LEU A 134 -15.48 -4.22 1.40
N LYS A 135 -15.20 -4.46 0.12
CA LYS A 135 -13.86 -4.21 -0.42
C LYS A 135 -13.57 -2.70 -0.30
N THR A 136 -12.43 -2.34 0.26
CA THR A 136 -12.05 -0.94 0.43
C THR A 136 -11.91 -0.25 -0.92
N ALA A 137 -12.55 0.91 -1.07
CA ALA A 137 -12.37 1.76 -2.25
C ALA A 137 -11.04 2.53 -2.18
N ASP A 138 -10.43 2.80 -3.34
CA ASP A 138 -9.15 3.52 -3.43
C ASP A 138 -9.29 5.00 -3.08
N LYS A 139 -10.44 5.60 -3.39
CA LYS A 139 -10.74 7.01 -3.11
C LYS A 139 -12.05 7.11 -2.34
N ASP A 140 -12.12 8.05 -1.41
CA ASP A 140 -13.32 8.39 -0.62
C ASP A 140 -14.10 7.15 -0.14
N ASN A 141 -13.44 6.33 0.66
CA ASN A 141 -14.01 5.07 1.12
C ASN A 141 -15.22 5.27 2.06
N GLU A 142 -15.30 6.39 2.77
CA GLU A 142 -16.46 6.71 3.62
C GLU A 142 -17.71 6.96 2.77
N ALA A 143 -17.60 7.76 1.70
CA ALA A 143 -18.70 7.97 0.76
C ALA A 143 -19.11 6.67 0.04
N PHE A 144 -18.14 5.81 -0.27
CA PHE A 144 -18.40 4.48 -0.83
C PHE A 144 -19.19 3.60 0.15
N ILE A 145 -18.80 3.54 1.43
CA ILE A 145 -19.51 2.80 2.49
C ILE A 145 -20.93 3.34 2.65
N ILE A 146 -21.10 4.67 2.76
CA ILE A 146 -22.41 5.32 2.89
C ILE A 146 -23.32 4.93 1.71
N SER A 147 -22.78 4.96 0.50
CA SER A 147 -23.55 4.63 -0.71
C SER A 147 -24.02 3.18 -0.72
N ASN A 148 -23.15 2.23 -0.33
CA ASN A 148 -23.48 0.82 -0.27
C ASN A 148 -24.51 0.53 0.82
N LEU A 149 -24.31 1.05 2.05
CA LEU A 149 -25.27 0.87 3.15
C LEU A 149 -26.62 1.49 2.84
N SER A 150 -26.64 2.67 2.19
CA SER A 150 -27.88 3.29 1.74
C SER A 150 -28.65 2.38 0.81
N ASN A 151 -27.96 1.75 -0.14
CA ASN A 151 -28.56 0.81 -1.08
C ASN A 151 -29.01 -0.49 -0.38
N ASP A 152 -28.18 -1.05 0.50
CA ASP A 152 -28.44 -2.34 1.15
C ASP A 152 -29.60 -2.25 2.17
N LEU A 153 -29.57 -1.22 3.01
CA LEU A 153 -30.52 -1.06 4.11
C LEU A 153 -31.72 -0.16 3.76
N GLY A 154 -31.69 0.52 2.61
CA GLY A 154 -32.76 1.43 2.19
C GLY A 154 -32.79 2.74 2.98
N ILE A 155 -31.70 3.11 3.63
CA ILE A 155 -31.58 4.35 4.43
C ILE A 155 -31.05 5.48 3.55
N PRO A 156 -31.66 6.67 3.53
CA PRO A 156 -31.13 7.80 2.76
C PRO A 156 -29.71 8.17 3.17
N LYS A 157 -28.81 8.44 2.22
CA LYS A 157 -27.40 8.78 2.48
C LYS A 157 -27.20 9.90 3.51
N LYS A 158 -28.08 10.91 3.51
CA LYS A 158 -28.04 12.04 4.45
C LYS A 158 -28.27 11.62 5.92
N GLU A 159 -28.86 10.46 6.15
CA GLU A 159 -29.14 9.90 7.48
C GLU A 159 -27.99 9.02 7.98
N ILE A 160 -26.96 8.79 7.16
CA ILE A 160 -25.83 7.90 7.46
C ILE A 160 -24.59 8.74 7.69
N LYS A 161 -23.96 8.58 8.84
CA LYS A 161 -22.65 9.12 9.15
C LYS A 161 -21.66 7.97 9.21
N CYS A 162 -20.48 8.13 8.60
CA CYS A 162 -19.42 7.13 8.60
C CYS A 162 -18.13 7.77 9.08
N LYS A 163 -17.41 7.09 9.96
CA LYS A 163 -16.16 7.58 10.54
C LYS A 163 -15.15 6.45 10.59
N TYR A 164 -13.94 6.70 10.08
CA TYR A 164 -12.81 5.79 10.26
C TYR A 164 -12.37 5.72 11.72
N ILE A 165 -12.16 4.51 12.24
CA ILE A 165 -11.71 4.26 13.62
C ILE A 165 -10.27 3.78 13.66
N SER A 166 -9.96 2.66 12.99
CA SER A 166 -8.65 2.03 13.08
C SER A 166 -8.36 1.12 11.89
N SER A 167 -7.15 0.60 11.81
CA SER A 167 -6.82 -0.47 10.85
C SER A 167 -5.89 -1.50 11.47
N ARG A 168 -6.08 -2.75 11.07
CA ARG A 168 -5.23 -3.88 11.45
C ARG A 168 -4.79 -4.62 10.20
N VAL A 169 -3.48 -4.85 10.10
CA VAL A 169 -2.90 -5.73 9.09
C VAL A 169 -2.61 -7.07 9.78
N GLN A 170 -3.05 -8.15 9.18
CA GLN A 170 -2.80 -9.50 9.69
C GLN A 170 -2.60 -10.49 8.55
N GLU A 171 -1.75 -11.48 8.78
CA GLU A 171 -1.57 -12.60 7.91
C GLU A 171 -2.50 -13.73 8.34
N LYS A 172 -3.20 -14.32 7.39
CA LYS A 172 -4.14 -15.41 7.61
C LYS A 172 -4.02 -16.44 6.51
N TYR A 173 -4.05 -17.71 6.91
CA TYR A 173 -4.11 -18.81 5.95
C TYR A 173 -5.45 -18.85 5.24
N SER A 174 -5.43 -18.72 3.92
CA SER A 174 -6.62 -18.79 3.07
C SER A 174 -6.83 -20.23 2.61
N VAL A 175 -7.81 -20.91 3.19
CA VAL A 175 -8.15 -22.29 2.84
C VAL A 175 -8.56 -22.41 1.36
N SER A 176 -9.28 -21.42 0.83
CA SER A 176 -9.73 -21.43 -0.57
C SER A 176 -8.61 -21.28 -1.59
N HIS A 177 -7.47 -20.71 -1.20
CA HIS A 177 -6.32 -20.49 -2.07
C HIS A 177 -5.09 -21.29 -1.67
N ASN A 178 -5.16 -22.00 -0.53
CA ASN A 178 -4.09 -22.85 0.01
C ASN A 178 -2.75 -22.09 0.20
N GLU A 179 -2.84 -20.82 0.67
CA GLU A 179 -1.69 -19.94 0.90
C GLU A 179 -1.95 -18.95 2.04
N ASN A 180 -0.89 -18.44 2.64
CA ASN A 180 -0.99 -17.30 3.56
C ASN A 180 -1.24 -16.02 2.77
N ARG A 181 -2.24 -15.26 3.22
CA ARG A 181 -2.62 -13.97 2.63
C ARG A 181 -2.60 -12.87 3.66
N VAL A 182 -2.20 -11.71 3.23
CA VAL A 182 -2.18 -10.51 4.07
C VAL A 182 -3.44 -9.69 3.84
N TYR A 183 -4.18 -9.48 4.91
CA TYR A 183 -5.40 -8.69 4.94
C TYR A 183 -5.15 -7.39 5.69
N ASN A 184 -5.64 -6.29 5.13
CA ASN A 184 -5.72 -5.01 5.81
C ASN A 184 -7.20 -4.71 6.09
N HIS A 185 -7.60 -4.90 7.34
CA HIS A 185 -8.94 -4.57 7.82
C HIS A 185 -8.96 -3.12 8.29
N ARG A 186 -9.84 -2.31 7.70
CA ARG A 186 -10.10 -0.93 8.12
C ARG A 186 -11.45 -0.89 8.80
N LEU A 187 -11.48 -0.46 10.05
CA LEU A 187 -12.69 -0.38 10.86
C LEU A 187 -13.33 0.99 10.73
N TYR A 188 -14.60 0.99 10.41
CA TYR A 188 -15.44 2.18 10.31
C TYR A 188 -16.65 2.04 11.24
N GLU A 189 -16.96 3.10 11.96
CA GLU A 189 -18.19 3.24 12.72
C GLU A 189 -19.23 3.96 11.88
N VAL A 190 -20.44 3.44 11.86
CA VAL A 190 -21.56 4.03 11.16
C VAL A 190 -22.70 4.29 12.12
N GLU A 191 -23.20 5.51 12.11
CA GLU A 191 -24.35 5.97 12.87
C GLU A 191 -25.48 6.33 11.91
N PHE A 192 -26.72 6.03 12.32
CA PHE A 192 -27.93 6.45 11.62
C PHE A 192 -28.67 7.50 12.43
N ASN A 193 -29.02 8.64 11.79
CA ASN A 193 -29.86 9.64 12.46
C ASN A 193 -31.27 9.11 12.71
N ASN A 194 -31.82 8.30 11.79
CA ASN A 194 -33.10 7.63 11.91
C ASN A 194 -32.96 6.17 11.57
N ILE A 195 -33.33 5.30 12.50
CA ILE A 195 -33.30 3.84 12.30
C ILE A 195 -34.67 3.39 11.78
N PRO A 196 -34.74 2.67 10.66
CA PRO A 196 -35.99 2.08 10.17
C PRO A 196 -36.64 1.18 11.21
N LYS A 197 -37.96 1.20 11.34
CA LYS A 197 -38.70 0.44 12.35
C LYS A 197 -38.39 -1.06 12.34
N ILE A 198 -38.15 -1.62 11.16
CA ILE A 198 -37.80 -3.05 11.01
C ILE A 198 -36.47 -3.39 11.71
N MET A 199 -35.53 -2.44 11.83
CA MET A 199 -34.26 -2.66 12.52
C MET A 199 -34.37 -2.57 14.05
N ASN A 200 -35.55 -2.32 14.62
CA ASN A 200 -35.76 -2.39 16.06
C ASN A 200 -35.94 -3.82 16.54
N GLU A 201 -36.20 -4.77 15.67
CA GLU A 201 -36.27 -6.19 15.98
C GLU A 201 -34.86 -6.76 16.18
N ASN A 202 -34.76 -7.82 17.01
CA ASN A 202 -33.45 -8.46 17.27
C ASN A 202 -32.87 -9.14 16.04
N ASP A 203 -33.72 -9.63 15.16
CA ASP A 203 -33.36 -10.12 13.83
C ASP A 203 -34.40 -9.63 12.80
N PHE A 204 -33.95 -9.41 11.59
CA PHE A 204 -34.79 -8.90 10.52
C PHE A 204 -34.19 -9.19 9.16
N SER A 205 -35.00 -9.15 8.12
CA SER A 205 -34.53 -9.33 6.73
C SER A 205 -34.79 -8.07 5.95
N ILE A 206 -33.75 -7.63 5.22
CA ILE A 206 -33.87 -6.58 4.22
C ILE A 206 -33.35 -7.13 2.89
N LYS A 207 -34.20 -7.09 1.85
CA LYS A 207 -33.94 -7.73 0.56
C LYS A 207 -33.67 -9.24 0.77
N SER A 208 -32.50 -9.71 0.31
CA SER A 208 -32.09 -11.11 0.42
C SER A 208 -31.18 -11.40 1.60
N ARG A 209 -30.91 -10.42 2.47
CA ARG A 209 -29.99 -10.60 3.59
C ARG A 209 -30.75 -10.63 4.91
N HIS A 210 -30.34 -11.56 5.80
CA HIS A 210 -30.84 -11.66 7.15
C HIS A 210 -29.81 -11.06 8.12
N TYR A 211 -30.28 -10.14 8.96
CA TYR A 211 -29.48 -9.34 9.90
C TYR A 211 -29.83 -9.70 11.34
N TYR A 212 -28.85 -9.54 12.23
CA TYR A 212 -28.97 -9.83 13.66
C TYR A 212 -28.31 -8.72 14.48
N TRP A 213 -28.92 -8.35 15.57
CA TRP A 213 -28.31 -7.54 16.60
C TRP A 213 -27.67 -8.45 17.64
N MET A 214 -26.34 -8.46 17.75
CA MET A 214 -25.59 -9.30 18.66
C MET A 214 -24.69 -8.48 19.55
N THR A 215 -24.62 -8.86 20.84
CA THR A 215 -23.56 -8.39 21.74
C THR A 215 -22.25 -9.11 21.47
N ILE A 216 -21.12 -8.53 21.85
CA ILE A 216 -19.82 -9.22 21.78
C ILE A 216 -19.87 -10.57 22.51
N SER A 217 -20.50 -10.61 23.69
CA SER A 217 -20.60 -11.85 24.46
C SER A 217 -21.46 -12.96 23.79
N GLU A 218 -22.38 -12.60 22.92
CA GLU A 218 -23.15 -13.57 22.11
C GLU A 218 -22.30 -14.04 20.93
N MET A 219 -21.51 -13.14 20.31
CA MET A 219 -20.58 -13.50 19.24
C MET A 219 -19.48 -14.47 19.73
N GLU A 220 -18.94 -14.22 20.93
CA GLU A 220 -17.94 -15.07 21.59
C GLU A 220 -18.46 -16.48 21.94
N LYS A 221 -19.76 -16.70 21.92
CA LYS A 221 -20.41 -18.00 22.18
C LYS A 221 -20.95 -18.69 20.92
N ASP A 222 -20.91 -18.01 19.78
CA ASP A 222 -21.36 -18.57 18.51
C ASP A 222 -20.23 -19.42 17.91
N ASP A 223 -20.43 -20.73 17.81
CA ASP A 223 -19.43 -21.69 17.37
C ASP A 223 -18.85 -21.39 15.99
N ASN A 224 -19.67 -20.84 15.07
CA ASN A 224 -19.24 -20.51 13.72
C ASN A 224 -18.37 -19.24 13.72
N ILE A 225 -18.75 -18.23 14.50
CA ILE A 225 -17.95 -17.01 14.69
C ILE A 225 -16.62 -17.36 15.34
N MET A 226 -16.63 -18.16 16.41
CA MET A 226 -15.40 -18.58 17.10
C MET A 226 -14.40 -19.27 16.17
N LYS A 227 -14.90 -20.13 15.29
CA LYS A 227 -14.04 -20.89 14.39
C LYS A 227 -13.55 -20.10 13.17
N LYS A 228 -14.35 -19.15 12.69
CA LYS A 228 -14.15 -18.54 11.35
C LYS A 228 -13.85 -17.05 11.37
N ASN A 229 -14.27 -16.31 12.43
CA ASN A 229 -14.25 -14.84 12.42
C ASN A 229 -13.94 -14.19 13.78
N MET A 230 -13.45 -14.96 14.76
CA MET A 230 -13.20 -14.45 16.11
C MET A 230 -12.18 -13.30 16.11
N GLU A 231 -11.18 -13.36 15.28
CA GLU A 231 -10.17 -12.33 15.14
C GLU A 231 -10.71 -10.94 14.76
N VAL A 232 -11.83 -10.91 14.01
CA VAL A 232 -12.52 -9.65 13.67
C VAL A 232 -13.31 -9.15 14.88
N VAL A 233 -13.94 -10.03 15.64
CA VAL A 233 -14.63 -9.69 16.90
C VAL A 233 -13.65 -9.12 17.91
N ASP A 234 -12.46 -9.74 18.05
CA ASP A 234 -11.38 -9.26 18.92
C ASP A 234 -10.89 -7.87 18.49
N PHE A 235 -10.73 -7.65 17.19
CA PHE A 235 -10.34 -6.35 16.66
C PHE A 235 -11.36 -5.26 17.02
N VAL A 236 -12.65 -5.54 16.84
CA VAL A 236 -13.74 -4.61 17.25
C VAL A 236 -13.68 -4.36 18.75
N LYS A 237 -13.58 -5.42 19.57
CA LYS A 237 -13.53 -5.34 21.03
C LYS A 237 -12.34 -4.51 21.55
N GLU A 238 -11.20 -4.58 20.89
CA GLU A 238 -10.02 -3.78 21.25
C GLU A 238 -10.20 -2.30 20.93
N CYS A 239 -10.88 -1.98 19.82
CA CYS A 239 -11.13 -0.59 19.43
C CYS A 239 -12.24 0.10 20.24
N GLU A 240 -13.04 -0.67 20.99
CA GLU A 240 -14.16 -0.18 21.82
C GLU A 240 -13.75 0.09 23.29
N LYS A 241 -12.52 -0.19 23.66
CA LYS A 241 -11.97 0.12 24.99
C LYS A 241 -11.44 1.55 25.04
#